data_c08eef2b8b0fbe6795998715fda44efa
#
_entry.id   c08eef2b8b0fbe6795998715fda44efa
#
_cell.length_a   1.000
_cell.length_b   1.000
_cell.length_c   1.000
_cell.angle_alpha   90.00
_cell.angle_beta   90.00
_cell.angle_gamma   90.00
#
_symmetry.space_group_name_H-M   'P 1'
#
loop_
_entity.id
_entity.type
_entity.pdbx_description
1 polymer ?
#
loop_
_entity_poly.entity_id
_entity_poly.type
_entity_poly.pdbx_seq_one_letter_code
_entity_poly.pdbx_strand_id
1 'polypeptide(L)'
;GWCALLVLLAVATQGSLAQSPIYGNIAEEDYLIGKFDATMHDGIFTQITSIPTNYPMWFRRDALNAFERLYKDMMVANPSLPTNLPIVSALRNLTYQGGIWDRKWQGEYHNISNPVLRGLGILEYSAMPGTSRHHWGTDLDFYSLENSDFDHGIGKIIYTWMTVNAYKYGFCQPYTAGRCAGYNEERWHWSYIPVSGGLRHAWNRVYGDTTICKWASKVDFSGAKSVGIMASAYVNTINPSCL
;
A
#
# COMPACT_ATOMS: atom_id res chain seq x y z
N GLY A 1 -63.81 11.95 -30.99
CA GLY A 1 -62.79 11.03 -30.57
C GLY A 1 -61.73 11.74 -29.74
N TRP A 2 -61.71 11.51 -28.43
CA TRP A 2 -60.72 12.09 -27.51
C TRP A 2 -59.57 11.09 -27.40
N CYS A 3 -58.37 11.45 -27.85
CA CYS A 3 -57.13 10.73 -27.57
C CYS A 3 -56.58 11.18 -26.23
N ALA A 4 -56.63 10.31 -25.22
CA ALA A 4 -55.95 10.51 -23.95
C ALA A 4 -54.45 10.15 -24.11
N LEU A 5 -53.58 11.15 -23.90
CA LEU A 5 -52.11 10.98 -23.89
C LEU A 5 -51.70 10.48 -22.51
N LEU A 6 -51.36 9.20 -22.40
CA LEU A 6 -50.74 8.65 -21.18
C LEU A 6 -49.28 9.06 -21.15
N VAL A 7 -48.93 9.98 -20.26
CA VAL A 7 -47.53 10.30 -19.91
C VAL A 7 -47.06 9.27 -18.88
N LEU A 8 -46.26 8.31 -19.32
CA LEU A 8 -45.53 7.42 -18.43
C LEU A 8 -44.34 8.19 -17.81
N LEU A 9 -44.48 8.59 -16.55
CA LEU A 9 -43.36 9.03 -15.73
C LEU A 9 -42.51 7.82 -15.37
N ALA A 10 -41.37 7.66 -16.06
CA ALA A 10 -40.32 6.74 -15.63
C ALA A 10 -39.64 7.32 -14.38
N VAL A 11 -40.01 6.83 -13.20
CA VAL A 11 -39.25 7.08 -11.97
C VAL A 11 -37.97 6.27 -12.08
N ALA A 12 -36.88 6.94 -12.46
CA ALA A 12 -35.55 6.36 -12.37
C ALA A 12 -35.23 6.18 -10.87
N THR A 13 -35.42 4.98 -10.36
CA THR A 13 -34.84 4.60 -9.07
C THR A 13 -33.33 4.63 -9.24
N GLN A 14 -32.68 5.67 -8.71
CA GLN A 14 -31.23 5.65 -8.46
C GLN A 14 -30.97 4.52 -7.47
N GLY A 15 -30.70 3.31 -7.98
CA GLY A 15 -30.16 2.24 -7.20
C GLY A 15 -28.84 2.74 -6.59
N SER A 16 -28.80 2.95 -5.30
CA SER A 16 -27.56 3.08 -4.53
C SER A 16 -26.71 1.87 -4.90
N LEU A 17 -25.66 2.07 -5.68
CA LEU A 17 -24.64 1.04 -5.90
C LEU A 17 -24.12 0.68 -4.50
N ALA A 18 -24.43 -0.54 -4.05
CA ALA A 18 -23.95 -1.04 -2.79
C ALA A 18 -22.42 -0.91 -2.80
N GLN A 19 -21.88 -0.13 -1.88
CA GLN A 19 -20.45 0.12 -1.77
C GLN A 19 -19.74 -1.23 -1.59
N SER A 20 -18.66 -1.46 -2.34
CA SER A 20 -17.93 -2.72 -2.28
C SER A 20 -17.46 -2.98 -0.83
N PRO A 21 -17.64 -4.21 -0.28
CA PRO A 21 -17.16 -4.57 1.05
C PRO A 21 -15.66 -4.28 1.27
N ILE A 22 -14.88 -4.19 0.19
CA ILE A 22 -13.45 -3.87 0.22
C ILE A 22 -13.18 -2.49 0.79
N TYR A 23 -14.03 -1.50 0.51
CA TYR A 23 -13.83 -0.09 0.91
C TYR A 23 -14.62 0.27 2.18
N GLY A 24 -15.53 -0.60 2.63
CA GLY A 24 -16.47 -0.26 3.71
C GLY A 24 -17.31 0.96 3.33
N ASN A 25 -17.29 1.99 4.18
CA ASN A 25 -17.96 3.27 3.95
C ASN A 25 -17.02 4.38 3.44
N ILE A 26 -15.77 4.05 3.05
CA ILE A 26 -14.82 4.99 2.44
C ILE A 26 -15.11 5.06 0.94
N ALA A 27 -15.13 6.27 0.37
CA ALA A 27 -15.22 6.43 -1.09
C ALA A 27 -14.02 5.74 -1.77
N GLU A 28 -14.26 5.00 -2.84
CA GLU A 28 -13.22 4.26 -3.54
C GLU A 28 -12.01 5.13 -3.89
N GLU A 29 -12.26 6.32 -4.45
CA GLU A 29 -11.18 7.25 -4.82
C GLU A 29 -10.31 7.64 -3.62
N ASP A 30 -10.92 7.93 -2.46
CA ASP A 30 -10.21 8.31 -1.25
C ASP A 30 -9.47 7.12 -0.63
N TYR A 31 -10.07 5.92 -0.65
CA TYR A 31 -9.43 4.69 -0.17
C TYR A 31 -8.13 4.40 -0.93
N LEU A 32 -8.18 4.46 -2.27
CA LEU A 32 -7.08 4.09 -3.14
C LEU A 32 -5.83 4.98 -2.97
N ILE A 33 -6.01 6.21 -2.53
CA ILE A 33 -4.91 7.16 -2.26
C ILE A 33 -4.61 7.35 -0.77
N GLY A 34 -5.28 6.60 0.12
CA GLY A 34 -5.08 6.69 1.57
C GLY A 34 -5.64 7.94 2.22
N LYS A 35 -6.63 8.60 1.61
CA LYS A 35 -7.26 9.82 2.12
C LYS A 35 -8.40 9.48 3.08
N PHE A 36 -8.06 8.86 4.18
CA PHE A 36 -8.99 8.49 5.25
C PHE A 36 -8.26 8.37 6.59
N ASP A 37 -9.03 8.28 7.67
CA ASP A 37 -8.54 7.96 9.01
C ASP A 37 -8.97 6.54 9.37
N ALA A 38 -8.02 5.62 9.50
CA ALA A 38 -8.28 4.21 9.79
C ALA A 38 -9.01 4.00 11.12
N THR A 39 -8.85 4.90 12.08
CA THR A 39 -9.49 4.83 13.41
C THR A 39 -11.01 4.99 13.34
N MET A 40 -11.51 5.58 12.26
CA MET A 40 -12.94 5.80 12.00
C MET A 40 -13.60 4.65 11.22
N HIS A 41 -12.85 3.58 10.88
CA HIS A 41 -13.30 2.52 9.99
C HIS A 41 -12.97 1.13 10.57
N ASP A 42 -13.40 0.89 11.81
CA ASP A 42 -13.17 -0.33 12.60
C ASP A 42 -13.73 -1.62 11.96
N GLY A 43 -14.69 -1.50 11.06
CA GLY A 43 -15.20 -2.63 10.26
C GLY A 43 -14.16 -3.20 9.29
N ILE A 44 -13.17 -2.40 8.85
CA ILE A 44 -12.12 -2.81 7.90
C ILE A 44 -10.76 -2.86 8.58
N PHE A 45 -10.41 -1.82 9.34
CA PHE A 45 -9.11 -1.68 9.97
C PHE A 45 -9.17 -2.03 11.45
N THR A 46 -8.04 -2.45 11.99
CA THR A 46 -7.86 -2.69 13.41
C THR A 46 -6.47 -2.26 13.83
N GLN A 47 -6.32 -1.85 15.07
CA GLN A 47 -5.01 -1.59 15.65
C GLN A 47 -4.26 -2.93 15.83
N ILE A 48 -2.98 -2.95 15.52
CA ILE A 48 -2.11 -4.10 15.75
C ILE A 48 -1.76 -4.11 17.24
N THR A 49 -2.17 -5.17 17.94
CA THR A 49 -1.89 -5.38 19.38
C THR A 49 -1.28 -6.75 19.67
N SER A 50 -1.35 -7.66 18.73
CA SER A 50 -0.93 -9.07 18.82
C SER A 50 0.52 -9.33 18.46
N ILE A 51 1.15 -8.39 17.72
CA ILE A 51 2.54 -8.45 17.28
C ILE A 51 3.20 -7.13 17.72
N PRO A 52 4.47 -7.15 18.16
CA PRO A 52 5.19 -5.94 18.53
C PRO A 52 5.19 -4.90 17.40
N THR A 53 5.01 -3.63 17.77
CA THR A 53 5.11 -2.47 16.88
C THR A 53 5.86 -1.35 17.59
N ASN A 54 6.58 -0.49 16.85
CA ASN A 54 7.35 0.61 17.44
C ASN A 54 6.45 1.77 17.93
N TYR A 55 5.22 1.86 17.42
CA TYR A 55 4.18 2.83 17.76
C TYR A 55 2.80 2.26 17.41
N PRO A 56 1.68 2.83 17.85
CA PRO A 56 0.36 2.35 17.46
C PRO A 56 0.18 2.35 15.94
N MET A 57 -0.11 1.19 15.36
CA MET A 57 -0.30 1.01 13.93
C MET A 57 -1.65 0.34 13.65
N TRP A 58 -2.25 0.67 12.51
CA TRP A 58 -3.46 0.05 12.00
C TRP A 58 -3.16 -0.79 10.79
N PHE A 59 -3.95 -1.82 10.59
CA PHE A 59 -3.86 -2.70 9.43
C PHE A 59 -5.24 -3.20 9.03
N ARG A 60 -5.41 -3.67 7.80
CA ARG A 60 -6.66 -4.35 7.44
C ARG A 60 -6.82 -5.60 8.29
N ARG A 61 -8.02 -5.81 8.79
CA ARG A 61 -8.33 -6.94 9.68
C ARG A 61 -8.07 -8.30 9.03
N ASP A 62 -8.46 -8.47 7.76
CA ASP A 62 -8.22 -9.70 6.98
C ASP A 62 -6.72 -9.97 6.78
N ALA A 63 -5.95 -8.95 6.44
CA ALA A 63 -4.50 -9.04 6.28
C ALA A 63 -3.80 -9.29 7.62
N LEU A 64 -4.23 -8.64 8.72
CA LEU A 64 -3.66 -8.87 10.04
C LEU A 64 -3.90 -10.32 10.50
N ASN A 65 -5.12 -10.83 10.38
CA ASN A 65 -5.45 -12.21 10.74
C ASN A 65 -4.59 -13.23 9.97
N ALA A 66 -4.27 -12.93 8.71
CA ALA A 66 -3.40 -13.77 7.90
C ALA A 66 -1.93 -13.66 8.36
N PHE A 67 -1.46 -12.45 8.68
CA PHE A 67 -0.09 -12.21 9.14
C PHE A 67 0.16 -12.77 10.54
N GLU A 68 -0.82 -12.73 11.43
CA GLU A 68 -0.73 -13.35 12.76
C GLU A 68 -0.51 -14.87 12.68
N ARG A 69 -1.21 -15.56 11.76
CA ARG A 69 -0.98 -16.99 11.52
C ARG A 69 0.43 -17.24 10.96
N LEU A 70 0.85 -16.44 9.98
CA LEU A 70 2.17 -16.49 9.41
C LEU A 70 3.25 -16.28 10.49
N TYR A 71 3.12 -15.23 11.28
CA TYR A 71 4.05 -14.88 12.36
C TYR A 71 4.17 -16.02 13.38
N LYS A 72 3.04 -16.54 13.84
CA LYS A 72 2.99 -17.68 14.79
C LYS A 72 3.73 -18.89 14.24
N ASP A 73 3.45 -19.29 12.99
CA ASP A 73 4.05 -20.48 12.40
C ASP A 73 5.55 -20.28 12.09
N MET A 74 5.96 -19.06 11.74
CA MET A 74 7.37 -18.68 11.62
C MET A 74 8.10 -18.84 12.96
N MET A 75 7.52 -18.36 14.05
CA MET A 75 8.10 -18.47 15.41
C MET A 75 8.20 -19.92 15.87
N VAL A 76 7.18 -20.74 15.58
CA VAL A 76 7.21 -22.18 15.89
C VAL A 76 8.30 -22.91 15.07
N ALA A 77 8.44 -22.57 13.80
CA ALA A 77 9.45 -23.19 12.92
C ALA A 77 10.88 -22.75 13.25
N ASN A 78 11.06 -21.63 13.91
CA ASN A 78 12.37 -21.03 14.20
C ASN A 78 12.47 -20.61 15.68
N PRO A 79 12.59 -21.55 16.64
CA PRO A 79 12.52 -21.25 18.08
C PRO A 79 13.71 -20.42 18.60
N SER A 80 14.73 -20.21 17.78
CA SER A 80 15.85 -19.30 18.08
C SER A 80 15.56 -17.82 17.83
N LEU A 81 14.43 -17.50 17.17
CA LEU A 81 14.03 -16.12 16.94
C LEU A 81 13.56 -15.46 18.25
N PRO A 82 13.88 -14.18 18.47
CA PRO A 82 13.35 -13.44 19.62
C PRO A 82 11.84 -13.21 19.48
N THR A 83 11.12 -13.23 20.60
CA THR A 83 9.67 -13.11 20.63
C THR A 83 9.13 -11.70 20.34
N ASN A 84 10.01 -10.71 20.22
CA ASN A 84 9.68 -9.31 20.04
C ASN A 84 10.02 -8.77 18.64
N LEU A 85 9.92 -9.58 17.59
CA LEU A 85 10.13 -9.14 16.21
C LEU A 85 9.04 -8.15 15.79
N PRO A 86 9.38 -6.89 15.46
CA PRO A 86 8.38 -5.87 15.24
C PRO A 86 7.88 -5.80 13.79
N ILE A 87 6.61 -5.42 13.64
CA ILE A 87 6.16 -4.72 12.43
C ILE A 87 6.69 -3.27 12.55
N VAL A 88 7.45 -2.84 11.56
CA VAL A 88 8.12 -1.53 11.55
C VAL A 88 7.23 -0.45 10.92
N SER A 89 6.42 -0.85 9.93
CA SER A 89 5.43 0.01 9.29
C SER A 89 4.26 -0.82 8.79
N ALA A 90 3.05 -0.25 8.83
CA ALA A 90 1.84 -0.88 8.31
C ALA A 90 1.03 0.13 7.50
N LEU A 91 -0.27 0.31 7.77
CA LEU A 91 -1.07 1.31 7.08
C LEU A 91 -0.49 2.72 7.27
N ARG A 92 -0.34 3.43 6.18
CA ARG A 92 0.04 4.85 6.11
C ARG A 92 -1.02 5.62 5.34
N ASN A 93 -1.66 6.61 5.95
CA ASN A 93 -2.59 7.48 5.24
C ASN A 93 -1.84 8.48 4.35
N LEU A 94 -2.59 9.22 3.52
CA LEU A 94 -2.04 10.19 2.58
C LEU A 94 -1.15 11.23 3.25
N THR A 95 -1.59 11.79 4.38
CA THR A 95 -0.85 12.82 5.14
C THR A 95 0.47 12.29 5.69
N TYR A 96 0.46 11.07 6.25
CA TYR A 96 1.67 10.45 6.79
C TYR A 96 2.71 10.20 5.67
N GLN A 97 2.25 9.67 4.53
CA GLN A 97 3.13 9.44 3.36
C GLN A 97 3.67 10.75 2.79
N GLY A 98 2.84 11.80 2.75
CA GLY A 98 3.26 13.16 2.39
C GLY A 98 4.38 13.68 3.28
N GLY A 99 4.25 13.46 4.59
CA GLY A 99 5.30 13.82 5.56
C GLY A 99 6.61 13.05 5.36
N ILE A 100 6.57 11.76 4.98
CA ILE A 100 7.78 10.99 4.62
C ILE A 100 8.44 11.61 3.40
N TRP A 101 7.67 11.86 2.35
CA TRP A 101 8.15 12.42 1.10
C TRP A 101 8.79 13.80 1.31
N ASP A 102 8.09 14.71 1.98
CA ASP A 102 8.55 16.09 2.17
C ASP A 102 9.79 16.16 3.08
N ARG A 103 9.91 15.32 4.10
CA ARG A 103 11.15 15.24 4.90
C ARG A 103 12.35 14.82 4.05
N LYS A 104 12.19 13.85 3.15
CA LYS A 104 13.26 13.44 2.22
C LYS A 104 13.54 14.54 1.21
N TRP A 105 12.51 15.17 0.65
CA TRP A 105 12.66 16.26 -0.30
C TRP A 105 13.39 17.47 0.30
N GLN A 106 13.04 17.90 1.48
CA GLN A 106 13.65 19.06 2.15
C GLN A 106 14.95 18.73 2.88
N GLY A 107 15.16 17.48 3.27
CA GLY A 107 16.30 17.00 4.04
C GLY A 107 17.35 16.32 3.17
N GLU A 108 17.27 14.99 3.08
CA GLU A 108 18.29 14.13 2.47
C GLU A 108 18.63 14.52 1.00
N TYR A 109 17.61 14.88 0.21
CA TYR A 109 17.78 15.20 -1.21
C TYR A 109 17.76 16.70 -1.53
N HIS A 110 17.83 17.58 -0.52
CA HIS A 110 17.67 19.04 -0.73
C HIS A 110 18.73 19.65 -1.66
N ASN A 111 19.94 19.09 -1.69
CA ASN A 111 21.04 19.58 -2.53
C ASN A 111 20.89 19.24 -4.02
N ILE A 112 19.94 18.37 -4.39
CA ILE A 112 19.68 18.03 -5.80
C ILE A 112 18.77 19.11 -6.39
N SER A 113 19.32 20.00 -7.19
CA SER A 113 18.59 21.13 -7.79
C SER A 113 17.58 20.71 -8.86
N ASN A 114 17.89 19.64 -9.62
CA ASN A 114 16.96 19.11 -10.64
C ASN A 114 15.81 18.36 -9.95
N PRO A 115 14.55 18.83 -10.06
CA PRO A 115 13.43 18.25 -9.30
C PRO A 115 13.07 16.81 -9.75
N VAL A 116 13.38 16.43 -11.01
CA VAL A 116 13.17 15.05 -11.48
C VAL A 116 14.18 14.13 -10.80
N LEU A 117 15.46 14.49 -10.81
CA LEU A 117 16.51 13.68 -10.17
C LEU A 117 16.33 13.60 -8.67
N ARG A 118 15.90 14.71 -8.04
CA ARG A 118 15.53 14.72 -6.59
C ARG A 118 14.42 13.73 -6.30
N GLY A 119 13.35 13.75 -7.06
CA GLY A 119 12.24 12.82 -6.89
C GLY A 119 12.62 11.36 -7.19
N LEU A 120 13.47 11.11 -8.21
CA LEU A 120 13.97 9.76 -8.52
C LEU A 120 14.81 9.18 -7.37
N GLY A 121 15.65 9.99 -6.71
CA GLY A 121 16.38 9.54 -5.52
C GLY A 121 15.43 9.10 -4.39
N ILE A 122 14.36 9.87 -4.14
CA ILE A 122 13.36 9.49 -3.13
C ILE A 122 12.64 8.21 -3.53
N LEU A 123 12.32 8.07 -4.82
CA LEU A 123 11.61 6.92 -5.39
C LEU A 123 12.41 5.61 -5.37
N GLU A 124 13.68 5.64 -4.98
CA GLU A 124 14.41 4.39 -4.77
C GLU A 124 13.73 3.50 -3.71
N TYR A 125 13.22 4.12 -2.62
CA TYR A 125 12.64 3.42 -1.46
C TYR A 125 11.36 4.06 -0.90
N SER A 126 10.85 5.16 -1.48
CA SER A 126 9.67 5.84 -0.93
C SER A 126 8.67 6.20 -2.01
N ALA A 127 7.44 5.76 -1.80
CA ALA A 127 6.34 6.03 -2.72
C ALA A 127 5.92 7.50 -2.69
N MET A 128 5.52 8.02 -3.84
CA MET A 128 4.77 9.28 -3.93
C MET A 128 3.48 9.17 -3.10
N PRO A 129 3.05 10.24 -2.41
CA PRO A 129 1.76 10.26 -1.73
C PRO A 129 0.62 9.88 -2.68
N GLY A 130 -0.28 9.00 -2.26
CA GLY A 130 -1.37 8.48 -3.08
C GLY A 130 -1.02 7.31 -4.01
N THR A 131 0.27 6.88 -4.05
CA THR A 131 0.70 5.71 -4.83
C THR A 131 1.24 4.57 -3.96
N SER A 132 1.38 4.80 -2.67
CA SER A 132 1.90 3.80 -1.73
C SER A 132 0.91 2.66 -1.54
N ARG A 133 1.39 1.42 -1.63
CA ARG A 133 0.60 0.22 -1.32
C ARG A 133 0.21 0.16 0.17
N HIS A 134 0.98 0.80 1.05
CA HIS A 134 0.62 0.96 2.46
C HIS A 134 -0.69 1.72 2.67
N HIS A 135 -1.15 2.54 1.72
CA HIS A 135 -2.45 3.21 1.78
C HIS A 135 -3.61 2.22 1.85
N TRP A 136 -3.44 1.03 1.27
CA TRP A 136 -4.48 0.03 1.18
C TRP A 136 -4.64 -0.78 2.47
N GLY A 137 -3.69 -0.65 3.42
CA GLY A 137 -3.65 -1.42 4.65
C GLY A 137 -3.40 -2.91 4.44
N THR A 138 -2.88 -3.29 3.28
CA THR A 138 -2.54 -4.66 2.88
C THR A 138 -1.05 -4.95 2.94
N ASP A 139 -0.24 -3.91 3.07
CA ASP A 139 1.22 -3.99 2.99
C ASP A 139 1.85 -3.57 4.32
N LEU A 140 2.87 -4.30 4.73
CA LEU A 140 3.63 -4.04 5.95
C LEU A 140 5.13 -4.19 5.71
N ASP A 141 5.91 -3.47 6.53
CA ASP A 141 7.35 -3.61 6.63
C ASP A 141 7.68 -4.36 7.93
N PHE A 142 8.43 -5.46 7.82
CA PHE A 142 8.68 -6.39 8.91
C PHE A 142 10.16 -6.43 9.30
N TYR A 143 10.44 -6.37 10.59
CA TYR A 143 11.73 -6.52 11.24
C TYR A 143 12.68 -5.33 11.07
N SER A 144 13.07 -4.95 9.86
CA SER A 144 14.04 -3.88 9.57
C SER A 144 13.63 -3.12 8.29
N LEU A 145 14.25 -1.97 8.02
CA LEU A 145 14.15 -1.22 6.76
C LEU A 145 15.49 -1.19 5.99
N GLU A 146 16.43 -2.08 6.36
CA GLU A 146 17.75 -2.18 5.74
C GLU A 146 17.94 -3.58 5.14
N ASN A 147 18.22 -3.67 3.84
CA ASN A 147 18.43 -4.95 3.17
C ASN A 147 19.59 -5.76 3.76
N SER A 148 20.65 -5.11 4.20
CA SER A 148 21.82 -5.74 4.83
C SER A 148 21.48 -6.50 6.11
N ASP A 149 20.44 -6.09 6.85
CA ASP A 149 20.01 -6.78 8.06
C ASP A 149 19.46 -8.20 7.77
N PHE A 150 19.07 -8.45 6.52
CA PHE A 150 18.59 -9.74 6.06
C PHE A 150 19.68 -10.64 5.45
N ASP A 151 20.93 -10.18 5.40
CA ASP A 151 22.06 -10.99 4.89
C ASP A 151 22.59 -12.00 5.92
N HIS A 152 22.36 -11.76 7.21
CA HIS A 152 22.94 -12.56 8.30
C HIS A 152 22.02 -12.61 9.53
N GLY A 153 22.36 -13.48 10.49
CA GLY A 153 21.70 -13.56 11.79
C GLY A 153 20.20 -13.77 11.73
N ILE A 154 19.48 -13.04 12.57
CA ILE A 154 18.01 -13.09 12.72
C ILE A 154 17.28 -12.73 11.42
N GLY A 155 17.70 -11.65 10.78
CA GLY A 155 17.04 -11.20 9.55
C GLY A 155 17.17 -12.23 8.42
N LYS A 156 18.31 -12.91 8.29
CA LYS A 156 18.48 -14.00 7.32
C LYS A 156 17.53 -15.16 7.59
N ILE A 157 17.34 -15.55 8.84
CA ILE A 157 16.40 -16.61 9.21
C ILE A 157 14.98 -16.20 8.81
N ILE A 158 14.57 -14.98 9.18
CA ILE A 158 13.26 -14.41 8.84
C ILE A 158 13.06 -14.42 7.32
N TYR A 159 13.97 -13.81 6.57
CA TYR A 159 13.82 -13.65 5.12
C TYR A 159 13.80 -14.98 4.39
N THR A 160 14.67 -15.92 4.77
CA THR A 160 14.69 -17.27 4.20
C THR A 160 13.37 -17.99 4.44
N TRP A 161 12.81 -17.90 5.66
CA TRP A 161 11.53 -18.53 5.95
C TRP A 161 10.37 -17.85 5.21
N MET A 162 10.35 -16.52 5.17
CA MET A 162 9.32 -15.73 4.51
C MET A 162 9.27 -16.00 3.01
N THR A 163 10.41 -16.01 2.32
CA THR A 163 10.47 -16.26 0.86
C THR A 163 9.91 -17.63 0.47
N VAL A 164 9.98 -18.63 1.35
CA VAL A 164 9.47 -19.98 1.10
C VAL A 164 8.01 -20.14 1.54
N ASN A 165 7.56 -19.43 2.56
CA ASN A 165 6.30 -19.75 3.23
C ASN A 165 5.24 -18.67 3.16
N ALA A 166 5.58 -17.39 2.96
CA ALA A 166 4.64 -16.28 3.06
C ALA A 166 3.43 -16.43 2.10
N TYR A 167 3.65 -16.99 0.92
CA TYR A 167 2.58 -17.21 -0.08
C TYR A 167 1.46 -18.12 0.44
N LYS A 168 1.76 -19.06 1.36
CA LYS A 168 0.74 -19.96 1.98
C LYS A 168 -0.28 -19.18 2.82
N TYR A 169 0.09 -17.99 3.25
CA TYR A 169 -0.73 -17.07 4.03
C TYR A 169 -1.27 -15.92 3.20
N GLY A 170 -1.04 -15.95 1.88
CA GLY A 170 -1.47 -14.91 0.95
C GLY A 170 -0.52 -13.71 0.87
N PHE A 171 0.71 -13.80 1.37
CA PHE A 171 1.69 -12.72 1.26
C PHE A 171 2.72 -12.95 0.18
N CYS A 172 3.12 -11.88 -0.50
CA CYS A 172 4.23 -11.85 -1.44
C CYS A 172 5.15 -10.66 -1.15
N GLN A 173 6.38 -10.73 -1.64
CA GLN A 173 7.31 -9.60 -1.67
C GLN A 173 7.15 -8.84 -2.99
N PRO A 174 6.57 -7.63 -3.02
CA PRO A 174 6.34 -6.90 -4.27
C PRO A 174 7.63 -6.33 -4.86
N TYR A 175 8.61 -6.03 -4.03
CA TYR A 175 9.84 -5.35 -4.44
C TYR A 175 11.04 -6.28 -4.30
N THR A 176 11.11 -7.27 -5.19
CA THR A 176 12.25 -8.20 -5.28
C THR A 176 13.41 -7.60 -6.08
N ALA A 177 14.63 -8.16 -5.91
CA ALA A 177 15.74 -7.86 -6.78
C ALA A 177 15.46 -8.25 -8.24
N GLY A 178 16.20 -7.66 -9.18
CA GLY A 178 16.20 -8.04 -10.61
C GLY A 178 15.00 -7.52 -11.41
N ARG A 179 14.14 -6.66 -10.86
CA ARG A 179 13.10 -5.97 -11.63
C ARG A 179 13.71 -4.86 -12.47
N CYS A 180 13.17 -4.62 -13.67
CA CYS A 180 13.72 -3.65 -14.63
C CYS A 180 13.45 -2.19 -14.25
N ALA A 181 12.48 -1.90 -13.35
CA ALA A 181 12.06 -0.56 -12.97
C ALA A 181 11.28 -0.58 -11.65
N GLY A 182 10.82 0.58 -11.19
CA GLY A 182 10.11 0.76 -9.92
C GLY A 182 11.07 0.94 -8.75
N TYR A 183 10.59 0.65 -7.54
CA TYR A 183 11.40 0.75 -6.32
C TYR A 183 12.56 -0.26 -6.33
N ASN A 184 13.62 0.03 -5.57
CA ASN A 184 14.68 -0.94 -5.31
C ASN A 184 14.16 -2.19 -4.57
N GLU A 185 15.02 -3.19 -4.36
CA GLU A 185 14.67 -4.34 -3.53
C GLU A 185 14.35 -3.90 -2.11
N GLU A 186 13.24 -4.40 -1.56
CA GLU A 186 12.84 -4.22 -0.17
C GLU A 186 12.51 -5.59 0.44
N ARG A 187 13.46 -6.17 1.17
CA ARG A 187 13.32 -7.50 1.79
C ARG A 187 12.36 -7.51 2.97
N TRP A 188 12.08 -6.34 3.50
CA TRP A 188 11.14 -6.12 4.61
C TRP A 188 9.69 -6.01 4.18
N HIS A 189 9.40 -5.65 2.91
CA HIS A 189 8.08 -5.27 2.43
C HIS A 189 7.27 -6.48 1.95
N TRP A 190 6.12 -6.71 2.58
CA TRP A 190 5.24 -7.82 2.28
C TRP A 190 3.81 -7.36 2.05
N SER A 191 3.17 -7.89 1.01
CA SER A 191 1.85 -7.49 0.52
C SER A 191 0.85 -8.64 0.59
N TYR A 192 -0.33 -8.39 1.15
CA TYR A 192 -1.44 -9.36 1.22
C TYR A 192 -2.21 -9.39 -0.09
N ILE A 193 -1.92 -10.38 -0.96
CA ILE A 193 -2.40 -10.51 -2.34
C ILE A 193 -3.94 -10.60 -2.46
N PRO A 194 -4.66 -11.34 -1.59
CA PRO A 194 -6.09 -11.54 -1.77
C PRO A 194 -6.91 -10.25 -1.86
N VAL A 195 -6.35 -9.14 -1.41
CA VAL A 195 -6.97 -7.82 -1.45
C VAL A 195 -6.18 -6.84 -2.32
N SER A 196 -4.85 -6.80 -2.17
CA SER A 196 -4.00 -5.80 -2.83
C SER A 196 -4.02 -5.91 -4.36
N GLY A 197 -4.21 -7.10 -4.92
CA GLY A 197 -4.34 -7.30 -6.37
C GLY A 197 -5.55 -6.54 -6.94
N GLY A 198 -6.72 -6.72 -6.31
CA GLY A 198 -7.95 -6.00 -6.69
C GLY A 198 -7.84 -4.49 -6.52
N LEU A 199 -7.18 -4.03 -5.43
CA LEU A 199 -6.95 -2.60 -5.18
C LEU A 199 -6.00 -1.98 -6.20
N ARG A 200 -4.97 -2.70 -6.65
CA ARG A 200 -4.10 -2.25 -7.74
C ARG A 200 -4.88 -2.08 -9.06
N HIS A 201 -5.73 -3.04 -9.40
CA HIS A 201 -6.60 -2.91 -10.58
C HIS A 201 -7.55 -1.71 -10.45
N ALA A 202 -8.13 -1.50 -9.27
CA ALA A 202 -8.99 -0.34 -9.00
C ALA A 202 -8.20 0.98 -9.11
N TRP A 203 -6.99 1.05 -8.55
CA TRP A 203 -6.12 2.24 -8.67
C TRP A 203 -5.85 2.56 -10.15
N ASN A 204 -5.52 1.56 -10.97
CA ASN A 204 -5.29 1.75 -12.39
C ASN A 204 -6.53 2.25 -13.13
N ARG A 205 -7.69 1.70 -12.82
CA ARG A 205 -8.97 2.13 -13.42
C ARG A 205 -9.32 3.57 -13.05
N VAL A 206 -9.05 3.98 -11.82
CA VAL A 206 -9.43 5.30 -11.31
C VAL A 206 -8.37 6.36 -11.67
N TYR A 207 -7.08 6.03 -11.55
CA TYR A 207 -5.97 6.98 -11.58
C TYR A 207 -4.88 6.67 -12.61
N GLY A 208 -4.91 5.50 -13.23
CA GLY A 208 -3.84 5.03 -14.12
C GLY A 208 -3.75 5.74 -15.46
N ASP A 209 -4.74 6.55 -15.83
CA ASP A 209 -4.68 7.36 -17.05
C ASP A 209 -3.72 8.54 -16.85
N THR A 210 -2.50 8.38 -17.36
CA THR A 210 -1.44 9.39 -17.28
C THR A 210 -1.72 10.62 -18.14
N THR A 211 -2.62 10.53 -19.13
CA THR A 211 -2.93 11.66 -20.04
C THR A 211 -3.76 12.72 -19.34
N ILE A 212 -4.59 12.33 -18.39
CA ILE A 212 -5.50 13.25 -17.66
C ILE A 212 -4.87 13.68 -16.33
N CYS A 213 -3.82 13.03 -15.86
CA CYS A 213 -3.19 13.28 -14.55
C CYS A 213 -4.19 13.38 -13.39
N LYS A 214 -5.28 12.59 -13.44
CA LYS A 214 -6.37 12.65 -12.46
C LYS A 214 -5.85 12.47 -11.04
N TRP A 215 -4.89 11.59 -10.86
CA TRP A 215 -4.23 11.38 -9.58
C TRP A 215 -3.53 12.67 -9.10
N ALA A 216 -2.75 13.33 -9.95
CA ALA A 216 -2.02 14.55 -9.60
C ALA A 216 -2.94 15.73 -9.22
N SER A 217 -4.20 15.74 -9.68
CA SER A 217 -5.17 16.74 -9.26
C SER A 217 -5.74 16.50 -7.85
N LYS A 218 -5.55 15.30 -7.30
CA LYS A 218 -6.06 14.92 -5.97
C LYS A 218 -4.99 14.94 -4.88
N VAL A 219 -3.71 14.96 -5.28
CA VAL A 219 -2.58 14.83 -4.35
C VAL A 219 -1.57 15.93 -4.64
N ASP A 220 -1.26 16.75 -3.62
CA ASP A 220 -0.24 17.78 -3.69
C ASP A 220 0.94 17.40 -2.80
N PHE A 221 2.16 17.47 -3.36
CA PHE A 221 3.41 17.21 -2.64
C PHE A 221 4.59 17.85 -3.39
N SER A 222 5.71 18.02 -2.70
CA SER A 222 6.92 18.63 -3.27
C SER A 222 7.41 17.87 -4.51
N GLY A 223 7.50 18.54 -5.64
CA GLY A 223 7.95 17.95 -6.92
C GLY A 223 6.87 17.16 -7.68
N ALA A 224 5.60 17.17 -7.26
CA ALA A 224 4.51 16.43 -7.91
C ALA A 224 4.44 16.62 -9.42
N LYS A 225 4.62 17.87 -9.90
CA LYS A 225 4.62 18.19 -11.33
C LYS A 225 5.78 17.56 -12.10
N SER A 226 6.88 17.24 -11.43
CA SER A 226 8.10 16.71 -12.07
C SER A 226 8.10 15.19 -12.15
N VAL A 227 7.56 14.49 -11.12
CA VAL A 227 7.62 13.03 -11.02
C VAL A 227 6.25 12.35 -11.12
N GLY A 228 5.16 13.08 -11.03
CA GLY A 228 3.80 12.52 -11.00
C GLY A 228 3.43 11.67 -12.22
N ILE A 229 4.01 11.97 -13.38
CA ILE A 229 3.84 11.16 -14.60
C ILE A 229 4.32 9.71 -14.43
N MET A 230 5.20 9.44 -13.45
CA MET A 230 5.72 8.10 -13.17
C MET A 230 4.81 7.28 -12.24
N ALA A 231 3.73 7.88 -11.69
CA ALA A 231 2.88 7.24 -10.68
C ALA A 231 2.39 5.84 -11.10
N SER A 232 1.84 5.73 -12.31
CA SER A 232 1.35 4.44 -12.82
C SER A 232 2.46 3.39 -12.95
N ALA A 233 3.65 3.79 -13.38
CA ALA A 233 4.80 2.89 -13.48
C ALA A 233 5.18 2.34 -12.09
N TYR A 234 5.28 3.19 -11.07
CA TYR A 234 5.66 2.77 -9.72
C TYR A 234 4.60 1.91 -9.01
N VAL A 235 3.31 2.16 -9.26
CA VAL A 235 2.23 1.31 -8.73
C VAL A 235 2.25 -0.09 -9.36
N ASN A 236 2.68 -0.20 -10.63
CA ASN A 236 2.53 -1.43 -11.41
C ASN A 236 3.80 -2.26 -11.54
N THR A 237 4.99 -1.68 -11.36
CA THR A 237 6.24 -2.42 -11.49
C THR A 237 6.56 -3.16 -10.18
N ILE A 238 5.89 -4.29 -10.01
CA ILE A 238 6.02 -5.20 -8.86
C ILE A 238 6.39 -6.60 -9.34
N ASN A 239 6.84 -7.43 -8.41
CA ASN A 239 7.07 -8.85 -8.65
C ASN A 239 5.80 -9.49 -9.24
N PRO A 240 5.89 -10.21 -10.38
CA PRO A 240 4.75 -10.88 -11.01
C PRO A 240 3.98 -11.83 -10.10
N SER A 241 4.62 -12.45 -9.11
CA SER A 241 3.94 -13.30 -8.13
C SER A 241 3.00 -12.54 -7.18
N CYS A 242 3.01 -11.20 -7.22
CA CYS A 242 2.13 -10.31 -6.46
C CYS A 242 0.99 -9.71 -7.32
N LEU A 243 0.83 -10.17 -8.56
CA LEU A 243 -0.22 -9.68 -9.48
C LEU A 243 -1.55 -10.40 -9.27
#